data_bbfc1ffd20b8ac797aa9b91e1603967f
#
_entry.id   bbfc1ffd20b8ac797aa9b91e1603967f
#
_cell.length_a   1.000
_cell.length_b   1.000
_cell.length_c   1.000
_cell.angle_alpha   90.00
_cell.angle_beta   90.00
_cell.angle_gamma   90.00
#
_symmetry.space_group_name_H-M   'P 1'
#
loop_
_entity.id
_entity.type
_entity.pdbx_description
1 polymer ?
#
loop_
_entity_poly.entity_id
_entity_poly.type
_entity_poly.pdbx_seq_one_letter_code
_entity_poly.pdbx_strand_id
1 'polypeptide(L)'
;MLLAHADSAARLRGPAFTADVLVVDNDPQGSGRDAAVAIGDKRIRSVVEPHPGISAVRNRALDEAAGSRLLAFIDDDEHPHDGWLEHLLATWVAADEPAAVAGRVVASFAGPLDPWLEAGAFYVRRSMPTGSSIDVAAAGNLLLDLDQVRAAGVRFADDLGLSGGEDTLFSRQLHAAGRRMVWCDESAITDLVPLDRMTRRWVLKRAWSHGNSASVLRIRLSGGGLKAVTARITSVVGGAVRIVAGALRWAFGMITRSLRHQARGARAVWRGGGMVSGAAGVVYQEYARKDVTA
;
A
#
# COMPACT_ATOMS: atom_id res chain seq x y z
N MET A 1 -4.88 -21.29 4.05
CA MET A 1 -4.85 -20.18 5.01
C MET A 1 -6.04 -19.25 4.86
N LEU A 2 -6.25 -18.52 3.74
CA LEU A 2 -7.39 -17.60 3.58
C LEU A 2 -8.77 -18.23 3.81
N LEU A 3 -8.97 -19.49 3.41
CA LEU A 3 -10.23 -20.20 3.65
C LEU A 3 -10.51 -20.42 5.15
N ALA A 4 -9.49 -20.62 5.99
CA ALA A 4 -9.68 -20.73 7.43
C ALA A 4 -10.17 -19.40 8.03
N HIS A 5 -9.71 -18.25 7.54
CA HIS A 5 -10.22 -16.95 7.96
C HIS A 5 -11.67 -16.72 7.49
N ALA A 6 -12.02 -17.19 6.29
CA ALA A 6 -13.40 -17.16 5.83
C ALA A 6 -14.34 -18.00 6.72
N ASP A 7 -13.90 -19.18 7.17
CA ASP A 7 -14.65 -20.03 8.09
C ASP A 7 -14.80 -19.40 9.49
N SER A 8 -13.78 -18.70 9.97
CA SER A 8 -13.82 -17.97 11.25
C SER A 8 -14.74 -16.76 11.18
N ALA A 9 -14.69 -15.99 10.09
CA ALA A 9 -15.56 -14.83 9.90
C ALA A 9 -17.05 -15.18 9.96
N ALA A 10 -17.43 -16.38 9.49
CA ALA A 10 -18.81 -16.88 9.57
C ALA A 10 -19.30 -17.12 11.00
N ARG A 11 -18.40 -17.15 11.99
CA ARG A 11 -18.71 -17.39 13.42
C ARG A 11 -18.81 -16.13 14.27
N LEU A 12 -18.63 -14.95 13.68
CA LEU A 12 -18.74 -13.68 14.41
C LEU A 12 -20.14 -13.50 15.01
N ARG A 13 -20.20 -12.96 16.22
CA ARG A 13 -21.45 -12.53 16.83
C ARG A 13 -21.95 -11.27 16.10
N GLY A 14 -23.02 -11.41 15.32
CA GLY A 14 -23.57 -10.33 14.53
C GLY A 14 -24.18 -10.82 13.24
N PRO A 15 -24.23 -10.00 12.18
CA PRO A 15 -24.68 -10.46 10.87
C PRO A 15 -23.79 -11.61 10.40
N ALA A 16 -24.39 -12.69 9.91
CA ALA A 16 -23.64 -13.82 9.37
C ALA A 16 -22.92 -13.37 8.09
N PHE A 17 -21.61 -13.49 8.08
CA PHE A 17 -20.79 -13.25 6.90
C PHE A 17 -20.50 -14.57 6.19
N THR A 18 -20.66 -14.58 4.88
CA THR A 18 -20.13 -15.64 4.01
C THR A 18 -19.00 -15.04 3.19
N ALA A 19 -17.90 -15.77 3.06
CA ALA A 19 -16.74 -15.27 2.32
C ALA A 19 -16.27 -16.32 1.31
N ASP A 20 -15.90 -15.86 0.14
CA ASP A 20 -15.17 -16.57 -0.91
C ASP A 20 -13.81 -15.90 -1.16
N VAL A 21 -12.93 -16.62 -1.83
CA VAL A 21 -11.59 -16.12 -2.19
C VAL A 21 -11.56 -15.88 -3.69
N LEU A 22 -11.23 -14.65 -4.09
CA LEU A 22 -10.98 -14.27 -5.47
C LEU A 22 -9.48 -14.09 -5.70
N VAL A 23 -8.92 -14.86 -6.60
CA VAL A 23 -7.55 -14.68 -7.09
C VAL A 23 -7.61 -13.92 -8.41
N VAL A 24 -7.03 -12.73 -8.45
CA VAL A 24 -6.85 -11.95 -9.69
C VAL A 24 -5.40 -12.09 -10.12
N ASP A 25 -5.18 -12.85 -11.19
CA ASP A 25 -3.85 -13.18 -11.68
C ASP A 25 -3.43 -12.19 -12.78
N ASN A 26 -2.33 -11.48 -12.58
CA ASN A 26 -1.78 -10.54 -13.56
C ASN A 26 -0.72 -11.17 -14.48
N ASP A 27 -0.50 -12.49 -14.36
CA ASP A 27 0.28 -13.22 -15.35
C ASP A 27 -0.61 -13.56 -16.56
N PRO A 28 -0.29 -13.07 -17.78
CA PRO A 28 -1.06 -13.40 -18.98
C PRO A 28 -1.14 -14.90 -19.27
N GLN A 29 -0.19 -15.70 -18.75
CA GLN A 29 -0.18 -17.15 -18.87
C GLN A 29 -1.07 -17.85 -17.83
N GLY A 30 -1.49 -17.13 -16.79
CA GLY A 30 -2.43 -17.64 -15.80
C GLY A 30 -1.81 -18.57 -14.76
N SER A 31 -0.55 -18.38 -14.40
CA SER A 31 0.15 -19.23 -13.42
C SER A 31 -0.52 -19.21 -12.04
N GLY A 32 -1.00 -18.05 -11.57
CA GLY A 32 -1.75 -17.89 -10.33
C GLY A 32 -3.14 -18.54 -10.40
N ARG A 33 -3.82 -18.43 -11.56
CA ARG A 33 -5.08 -19.14 -11.82
C ARG A 33 -4.89 -20.65 -11.70
N ASP A 34 -3.86 -21.19 -12.32
CA ASP A 34 -3.61 -22.63 -12.32
C ASP A 34 -3.30 -23.14 -10.90
N ALA A 35 -2.56 -22.35 -10.11
CA ALA A 35 -2.31 -22.62 -8.70
C ALA A 35 -3.62 -22.61 -7.87
N ALA A 36 -4.50 -21.63 -8.10
CA ALA A 36 -5.80 -21.54 -7.44
C ALA A 36 -6.71 -22.75 -7.76
N VAL A 37 -6.76 -23.15 -9.02
CA VAL A 37 -7.52 -24.32 -9.48
C VAL A 37 -6.99 -25.61 -8.85
N ALA A 38 -5.68 -25.77 -8.69
CA ALA A 38 -5.06 -26.92 -8.10
C ALA A 38 -5.44 -27.18 -6.63
N ILE A 39 -5.91 -26.13 -5.91
CA ILE A 39 -6.40 -26.27 -4.51
C ILE A 39 -7.73 -27.04 -4.46
N GLY A 40 -8.55 -26.96 -5.50
CA GLY A 40 -9.79 -27.73 -5.63
C GLY A 40 -10.94 -27.33 -4.69
N ASP A 41 -10.85 -26.19 -4.01
CA ASP A 41 -11.94 -25.67 -3.15
C ASP A 41 -12.88 -24.76 -3.96
N LYS A 42 -14.19 -25.07 -3.93
CA LYS A 42 -15.22 -24.32 -4.69
C LYS A 42 -15.41 -22.88 -4.25
N ARG A 43 -14.90 -22.50 -3.09
CA ARG A 43 -14.92 -21.13 -2.57
C ARG A 43 -13.79 -20.27 -3.17
N ILE A 44 -12.86 -20.89 -3.89
CA ILE A 44 -11.80 -20.17 -4.59
C ILE A 44 -12.20 -20.04 -6.05
N ARG A 45 -12.32 -18.81 -6.51
CA ARG A 45 -12.44 -18.50 -7.93
C ARG A 45 -11.24 -17.67 -8.39
N SER A 46 -10.89 -17.77 -9.65
CA SER A 46 -9.73 -17.07 -10.21
C SER A 46 -10.09 -16.46 -11.55
N VAL A 47 -9.51 -15.30 -11.82
CA VAL A 47 -9.62 -14.59 -13.10
C VAL A 47 -8.25 -14.09 -13.51
N VAL A 48 -7.98 -14.05 -14.82
CA VAL A 48 -6.76 -13.44 -15.36
C VAL A 48 -7.04 -12.00 -15.75
N GLU A 49 -6.20 -11.08 -15.30
CA GLU A 49 -6.17 -9.69 -15.76
C GLU A 49 -4.92 -9.48 -16.64
N PRO A 50 -5.11 -9.40 -17.97
CA PRO A 50 -3.98 -9.34 -18.91
C PRO A 50 -3.29 -7.98 -18.91
N HIS A 51 -3.98 -6.89 -18.52
CA HIS A 51 -3.37 -5.57 -18.47
C HIS A 51 -2.38 -5.49 -17.32
N PRO A 52 -1.11 -5.13 -17.58
CA PRO A 52 -0.09 -5.11 -16.56
C PRO A 52 -0.31 -3.97 -15.55
N GLY A 53 -0.05 -4.26 -14.28
CA GLY A 53 -0.05 -3.27 -13.21
C GLY A 53 -1.08 -3.50 -12.14
N ILE A 54 -0.72 -3.10 -10.93
CA ILE A 54 -1.49 -3.38 -9.71
C ILE A 54 -2.87 -2.68 -9.71
N SER A 55 -3.01 -1.53 -10.38
CA SER A 55 -4.30 -0.85 -10.51
C SER A 55 -5.30 -1.66 -11.34
N ALA A 56 -4.84 -2.28 -12.44
CA ALA A 56 -5.69 -3.13 -13.28
C ALA A 56 -6.20 -4.34 -12.49
N VAL A 57 -5.32 -5.01 -11.73
CA VAL A 57 -5.67 -6.14 -10.85
C VAL A 57 -6.71 -5.72 -9.81
N ARG A 58 -6.49 -4.60 -9.12
CA ARG A 58 -7.41 -4.13 -8.08
C ARG A 58 -8.75 -3.67 -8.66
N ASN A 59 -8.75 -3.01 -9.82
CA ASN A 59 -9.98 -2.66 -10.52
C ASN A 59 -10.74 -3.91 -10.98
N ARG A 60 -10.03 -4.92 -11.48
CA ARG A 60 -10.64 -6.21 -11.81
C ARG A 60 -11.28 -6.86 -10.59
N ALA A 61 -10.62 -6.82 -9.44
CA ALA A 61 -11.21 -7.33 -8.19
C ALA A 61 -12.48 -6.57 -7.79
N LEU A 62 -12.52 -5.24 -7.94
CA LEU A 62 -13.74 -4.45 -7.72
C LEU A 62 -14.89 -4.86 -8.64
N ASP A 63 -14.59 -5.15 -9.92
CA ASP A 63 -15.58 -5.55 -10.91
C ASP A 63 -16.12 -6.96 -10.63
N GLU A 64 -15.24 -7.91 -10.32
CA GLU A 64 -15.59 -9.29 -10.01
C GLU A 64 -16.36 -9.41 -8.68
N ALA A 65 -16.17 -8.48 -7.76
CA ALA A 65 -16.88 -8.40 -6.48
C ALA A 65 -18.18 -7.59 -6.57
N ALA A 66 -18.75 -7.37 -7.78
CA ALA A 66 -19.95 -6.54 -7.98
C ALA A 66 -21.17 -7.02 -7.17
N GLY A 67 -21.29 -8.31 -6.91
CA GLY A 67 -22.37 -8.91 -6.10
C GLY A 67 -22.12 -8.92 -4.59
N SER A 68 -20.93 -8.51 -4.14
CA SER A 68 -20.54 -8.48 -2.73
C SER A 68 -20.70 -7.08 -2.15
N ARG A 69 -21.04 -7.00 -0.87
CA ARG A 69 -21.02 -5.74 -0.12
C ARG A 69 -19.62 -5.37 0.34
N LEU A 70 -18.83 -6.36 0.76
CA LEU A 70 -17.49 -6.16 1.31
C LEU A 70 -16.44 -6.84 0.43
N LEU A 71 -15.26 -6.23 0.34
CA LEU A 71 -14.08 -6.77 -0.32
C LEU A 71 -12.85 -6.54 0.55
N ALA A 72 -12.18 -7.61 0.98
CA ALA A 72 -10.91 -7.52 1.69
C ALA A 72 -9.76 -7.82 0.73
N PHE A 73 -8.81 -6.90 0.63
CA PHE A 73 -7.56 -7.09 -0.11
C PHE A 73 -6.46 -7.63 0.79
N ILE A 74 -5.67 -8.54 0.24
CA ILE A 74 -4.40 -9.01 0.75
C ILE A 74 -3.48 -9.32 -0.44
N ASP A 75 -2.20 -8.95 -0.35
CA ASP A 75 -1.23 -9.23 -1.41
C ASP A 75 -0.76 -10.70 -1.29
N ASP A 76 -0.30 -11.30 -2.39
CA ASP A 76 0.04 -12.74 -2.48
C ASP A 76 1.31 -13.14 -1.71
N ASP A 77 2.18 -12.16 -1.43
CA ASP A 77 3.39 -12.32 -0.61
C ASP A 77 3.18 -11.99 0.88
N GLU A 78 1.93 -11.73 1.29
CA GLU A 78 1.56 -11.40 2.66
C GLU A 78 0.87 -12.57 3.38
N HIS A 79 1.08 -12.67 4.69
CA HIS A 79 0.56 -13.74 5.53
C HIS A 79 -0.33 -13.17 6.64
N PRO A 80 -1.66 -13.43 6.61
CA PRO A 80 -2.56 -12.97 7.65
C PRO A 80 -2.34 -13.72 8.97
N HIS A 81 -2.43 -12.97 10.07
CA HIS A 81 -2.42 -13.53 11.42
C HIS A 81 -3.79 -14.09 11.78
N ASP A 82 -3.84 -14.90 12.85
CA ASP A 82 -5.08 -15.43 13.37
C ASP A 82 -6.07 -14.30 13.68
N GLY A 83 -7.33 -14.48 13.29
CA GLY A 83 -8.35 -13.47 13.48
C GLY A 83 -8.29 -12.27 12.51
N TRP A 84 -7.42 -12.30 11.49
CA TRP A 84 -7.23 -11.18 10.55
C TRP A 84 -8.54 -10.64 9.98
N LEU A 85 -9.33 -11.50 9.36
CA LEU A 85 -10.58 -11.08 8.71
C LEU A 85 -11.67 -10.74 9.74
N GLU A 86 -11.72 -11.47 10.85
CA GLU A 86 -12.66 -11.23 11.95
C GLU A 86 -12.44 -9.84 12.57
N HIS A 87 -11.20 -9.45 12.77
CA HIS A 87 -10.87 -8.13 13.31
C HIS A 87 -11.25 -7.00 12.36
N LEU A 88 -11.05 -7.16 11.04
CA LEU A 88 -11.53 -6.20 10.03
C LEU A 88 -13.04 -6.06 10.09
N LEU A 89 -13.77 -7.18 10.07
CA LEU A 89 -15.24 -7.19 10.08
C LEU A 89 -15.80 -6.65 11.39
N ALA A 90 -15.25 -7.07 12.53
CA ALA A 90 -15.66 -6.58 13.84
C ALA A 90 -15.46 -5.07 13.97
N THR A 91 -14.31 -4.56 13.48
CA THR A 91 -14.04 -3.12 13.46
C THR A 91 -14.99 -2.38 12.53
N TRP A 92 -15.31 -2.95 11.36
CA TRP A 92 -16.26 -2.37 10.42
C TRP A 92 -17.64 -2.21 11.05
N VAL A 93 -18.15 -3.23 11.74
CA VAL A 93 -19.42 -3.17 12.47
C VAL A 93 -19.34 -2.17 13.64
N ALA A 94 -18.31 -2.26 14.47
CA ALA A 94 -18.17 -1.42 15.68
C ALA A 94 -17.97 0.07 15.35
N ALA A 95 -17.40 0.37 14.19
CA ALA A 95 -17.19 1.74 13.73
C ALA A 95 -18.33 2.28 12.87
N ASP A 96 -19.54 1.69 12.93
CA ASP A 96 -20.70 2.10 12.17
C ASP A 96 -20.44 2.12 10.66
N GLU A 97 -20.02 0.98 10.15
CA GLU A 97 -19.86 0.63 8.74
C GLU A 97 -19.11 1.69 7.90
N PRO A 98 -17.82 1.99 8.20
CA PRO A 98 -17.05 2.93 7.41
C PRO A 98 -16.81 2.41 5.98
N ALA A 99 -16.46 3.30 5.05
CA ALA A 99 -16.16 2.92 3.67
C ALA A 99 -14.91 2.04 3.55
N ALA A 100 -14.01 2.11 4.52
CA ALA A 100 -12.85 1.22 4.58
C ALA A 100 -12.34 1.01 6.01
N VAL A 101 -11.77 -0.18 6.24
CA VAL A 101 -10.99 -0.53 7.44
C VAL A 101 -9.60 -0.99 6.98
N ALA A 102 -8.55 -0.30 7.41
CA ALA A 102 -7.18 -0.68 7.10
C ALA A 102 -6.53 -1.37 8.30
N GLY A 103 -5.90 -2.52 8.06
CA GLY A 103 -5.20 -3.28 9.06
C GLY A 103 -3.70 -2.98 9.12
N ARG A 104 -3.04 -3.57 10.12
CA ARG A 104 -1.61 -3.43 10.38
C ARG A 104 -0.79 -4.35 9.48
N VAL A 105 0.36 -3.85 9.01
CA VAL A 105 1.39 -4.64 8.34
C VAL A 105 2.59 -4.77 9.25
N VAL A 106 3.08 -5.99 9.46
CA VAL A 106 4.26 -6.31 10.27
C VAL A 106 5.36 -6.82 9.35
N ALA A 107 6.51 -6.15 9.32
CA ALA A 107 7.63 -6.62 8.53
C ALA A 107 8.32 -7.80 9.23
N SER A 108 8.53 -8.89 8.50
CA SER A 108 9.39 -10.01 8.87
C SER A 108 10.57 -10.08 7.91
N PHE A 109 11.71 -10.60 8.32
CA PHE A 109 12.94 -10.53 7.55
C PHE A 109 13.45 -11.92 7.22
N ALA A 110 13.85 -12.12 5.97
CA ALA A 110 14.44 -13.39 5.50
C ALA A 110 15.85 -13.66 6.04
N GLY A 111 16.44 -12.73 6.79
CA GLY A 111 17.75 -12.84 7.41
C GLY A 111 18.04 -11.72 8.41
N PRO A 112 19.26 -11.66 8.96
CA PRO A 112 19.63 -10.60 9.91
C PRO A 112 19.66 -9.23 9.24
N LEU A 113 19.11 -8.22 9.92
CA LEU A 113 19.06 -6.86 9.41
C LEU A 113 20.41 -6.14 9.64
N ASP A 114 20.89 -5.44 8.61
CA ASP A 114 22.06 -4.54 8.75
C ASP A 114 21.77 -3.50 9.85
N PRO A 115 22.68 -3.30 10.83
CA PRO A 115 22.49 -2.33 11.93
C PRO A 115 22.17 -0.90 11.47
N TRP A 116 22.64 -0.49 10.30
CA TRP A 116 22.33 0.81 9.72
C TRP A 116 20.85 0.87 9.26
N LEU A 117 20.34 -0.22 8.68
CA LEU A 117 18.93 -0.33 8.27
C LEU A 117 18.01 -0.31 9.48
N GLU A 118 18.37 -1.04 10.52
CA GLU A 118 17.64 -1.07 11.80
C GLU A 118 17.61 0.32 12.46
N ALA A 119 18.78 0.96 12.62
CA ALA A 119 18.89 2.30 13.19
C ALA A 119 18.13 3.37 12.38
N GLY A 120 17.99 3.16 11.06
CA GLY A 120 17.21 3.99 10.14
C GLY A 120 15.70 3.83 10.30
N ALA A 121 15.24 2.72 10.89
CA ALA A 121 13.82 2.35 11.02
C ALA A 121 13.09 2.36 9.66
N PHE A 122 13.70 1.76 8.64
CA PHE A 122 13.17 1.81 7.28
C PHE A 122 11.91 0.95 7.08
N TYR A 123 11.78 -0.12 7.85
CA TYR A 123 10.68 -1.09 7.75
C TYR A 123 9.62 -0.91 8.84
N VAL A 124 9.74 0.14 9.66
CA VAL A 124 8.70 0.45 10.65
C VAL A 124 7.45 0.90 9.93
N ARG A 125 6.39 0.15 10.12
CA ARG A 125 5.07 0.39 9.54
C ARG A 125 4.20 1.19 10.53
N ARG A 126 3.07 1.69 10.03
CA ARG A 126 2.09 2.40 10.85
C ARG A 126 1.46 1.43 11.87
N SER A 127 1.23 1.91 13.08
CA SER A 127 0.40 1.31 14.11
C SER A 127 -0.33 2.46 14.82
N MET A 128 -1.63 2.30 15.00
CA MET A 128 -2.52 3.30 15.61
C MET A 128 -3.58 2.58 16.43
N PRO A 129 -4.19 3.21 17.44
CA PRO A 129 -5.33 2.61 18.14
C PRO A 129 -6.46 2.26 17.17
N THR A 130 -7.07 1.10 17.33
CA THR A 130 -8.24 0.68 16.55
C THR A 130 -9.38 1.68 16.68
N GLY A 131 -10.09 1.93 15.57
CA GLY A 131 -11.10 2.98 15.45
C GLY A 131 -10.54 4.37 15.11
N SER A 132 -9.20 4.56 15.07
CA SER A 132 -8.62 5.84 14.65
C SER A 132 -9.02 6.18 13.22
N SER A 133 -9.46 7.43 12.98
CA SER A 133 -9.76 7.91 11.63
C SER A 133 -8.48 8.05 10.81
N ILE A 134 -8.54 7.65 9.55
CA ILE A 134 -7.44 7.73 8.60
C ILE A 134 -7.89 8.36 7.28
N ASP A 135 -6.97 9.03 6.58
CA ASP A 135 -7.18 9.64 5.27
C ASP A 135 -6.40 8.92 4.14
N VAL A 136 -5.55 7.97 4.53
CA VAL A 136 -4.74 7.15 3.62
C VAL A 136 -4.63 5.73 4.15
N ALA A 137 -4.90 4.77 3.28
CA ALA A 137 -4.77 3.33 3.52
C ALA A 137 -3.89 2.69 2.43
N ALA A 138 -3.09 1.70 2.82
CA ALA A 138 -2.45 0.77 1.89
C ALA A 138 -3.43 -0.35 1.55
N ALA A 139 -3.40 -0.84 0.32
CA ALA A 139 -4.38 -1.83 -0.12
C ALA A 139 -4.01 -3.28 0.24
N GLY A 140 -2.77 -3.57 0.66
CA GLY A 140 -2.38 -4.94 1.04
C GLY A 140 -3.12 -5.49 2.27
N ASN A 141 -3.64 -4.62 3.17
CA ASN A 141 -4.50 -5.04 4.27
C ASN A 141 -5.68 -4.05 4.41
N LEU A 142 -6.69 -4.23 3.57
CA LEU A 142 -7.76 -3.25 3.41
C LEU A 142 -9.11 -3.93 3.17
N LEU A 143 -10.07 -3.69 4.06
CA LEU A 143 -11.48 -4.01 3.84
C LEU A 143 -12.19 -2.80 3.26
N LEU A 144 -12.96 -2.98 2.19
CA LEU A 144 -13.80 -1.96 1.55
C LEU A 144 -15.28 -2.29 1.69
N ASP A 145 -16.10 -1.30 1.98
CA ASP A 145 -17.55 -1.31 1.74
C ASP A 145 -17.79 -0.88 0.29
N LEU A 146 -18.12 -1.83 -0.56
CA LEU A 146 -18.23 -1.61 -2.00
C LEU A 146 -19.42 -0.73 -2.39
N ASP A 147 -20.48 -0.68 -1.59
CA ASP A 147 -21.61 0.20 -1.86
C ASP A 147 -21.18 1.67 -1.71
N GLN A 148 -20.37 1.96 -0.68
CA GLN A 148 -19.83 3.29 -0.47
C GLN A 148 -18.76 3.67 -1.50
N VAL A 149 -17.92 2.70 -1.93
CA VAL A 149 -16.92 2.90 -2.99
C VAL A 149 -17.60 3.22 -4.31
N ARG A 150 -18.62 2.44 -4.70
CA ARG A 150 -19.41 2.67 -5.91
C ARG A 150 -20.14 4.02 -5.88
N ALA A 151 -20.78 4.34 -4.74
CA ALA A 151 -21.46 5.62 -4.57
C ALA A 151 -20.51 6.82 -4.64
N ALA A 152 -19.24 6.65 -4.28
CA ALA A 152 -18.21 7.65 -4.42
C ALA A 152 -17.64 7.75 -5.85
N GLY A 153 -17.88 6.75 -6.70
CA GLY A 153 -17.34 6.68 -8.06
C GLY A 153 -15.81 6.54 -8.11
N VAL A 154 -15.19 5.99 -7.05
CA VAL A 154 -13.73 5.92 -6.92
C VAL A 154 -13.21 4.58 -7.42
N ARG A 155 -12.14 4.62 -8.22
CA ARG A 155 -11.41 3.45 -8.72
C ARG A 155 -9.90 3.68 -8.60
N PHE A 156 -9.13 2.61 -8.66
CA PHE A 156 -7.68 2.71 -8.72
C PHE A 156 -7.26 3.31 -10.07
N ALA A 157 -6.31 4.24 -10.05
CA ALA A 157 -5.88 4.96 -11.25
C ALA A 157 -4.93 4.09 -12.08
N ASP A 158 -5.33 3.70 -13.29
CA ASP A 158 -4.59 2.77 -14.15
C ASP A 158 -3.19 3.30 -14.53
N ASP A 159 -3.06 4.60 -14.73
CA ASP A 159 -1.78 5.25 -15.05
C ASP A 159 -0.76 5.24 -13.88
N LEU A 160 -1.19 4.89 -12.67
CA LEU A 160 -0.32 4.68 -11.52
C LEU A 160 0.03 3.21 -11.27
N GLY A 161 -0.55 2.28 -12.00
CA GLY A 161 -0.39 0.84 -11.75
C GLY A 161 1.05 0.32 -11.82
N LEU A 162 1.95 1.02 -12.52
CA LEU A 162 3.39 0.69 -12.59
C LEU A 162 4.26 1.60 -11.72
N SER A 163 3.76 2.75 -11.26
CA SER A 163 4.54 3.74 -10.50
C SER A 163 4.35 3.65 -8.99
N GLY A 164 3.26 3.04 -8.54
CA GLY A 164 2.84 3.02 -7.13
C GLY A 164 2.19 4.33 -6.69
N GLY A 165 1.48 4.25 -5.56
CA GLY A 165 0.72 5.37 -4.99
C GLY A 165 -0.75 5.38 -5.42
N GLU A 166 -1.20 4.38 -6.18
CA GLU A 166 -2.58 4.18 -6.59
C GLU A 166 -3.52 3.98 -5.38
N ASP A 167 -3.05 3.29 -4.35
CA ASP A 167 -3.73 3.09 -3.07
C ASP A 167 -3.89 4.40 -2.29
N THR A 168 -2.83 5.20 -2.27
CA THR A 168 -2.84 6.53 -1.66
C THR A 168 -3.80 7.47 -2.39
N LEU A 169 -3.84 7.43 -3.73
CA LEU A 169 -4.77 8.23 -4.51
C LEU A 169 -6.21 7.78 -4.26
N PHE A 170 -6.47 6.47 -4.33
CA PHE A 170 -7.77 5.86 -4.10
C PHE A 170 -8.34 6.27 -2.74
N SER A 171 -7.58 6.08 -1.66
CA SER A 171 -8.02 6.41 -0.31
C SER A 171 -8.23 7.91 -0.11
N ARG A 172 -7.38 8.77 -0.68
CA ARG A 172 -7.58 10.22 -0.64
C ARG A 172 -8.81 10.68 -1.41
N GLN A 173 -9.14 10.04 -2.52
CA GLN A 173 -10.37 10.32 -3.27
C GLN A 173 -11.61 9.90 -2.47
N LEU A 174 -11.58 8.72 -1.83
CA LEU A 174 -12.63 8.28 -0.90
C LEU A 174 -12.82 9.29 0.24
N HIS A 175 -11.75 9.71 0.88
CA HIS A 175 -11.80 10.71 1.94
C HIS A 175 -12.35 12.05 1.44
N ALA A 176 -11.92 12.52 0.27
CA ALA A 176 -12.42 13.76 -0.35
C ALA A 176 -13.91 13.68 -0.74
N ALA A 177 -14.43 12.47 -1.03
CA ALA A 177 -15.85 12.20 -1.22
C ALA A 177 -16.64 12.10 0.10
N GLY A 178 -16.03 12.46 1.25
CA GLY A 178 -16.65 12.43 2.57
C GLY A 178 -16.82 11.01 3.13
N ARG A 179 -16.13 10.02 2.56
CA ARG A 179 -16.19 8.63 3.04
C ARG A 179 -15.22 8.42 4.19
N ARG A 180 -15.75 7.90 5.29
CA ARG A 180 -14.97 7.64 6.50
C ARG A 180 -14.16 6.36 6.35
N MET A 181 -12.91 6.39 6.80
CA MET A 181 -12.03 5.23 6.86
C MET A 181 -11.42 5.14 8.26
N VAL A 182 -11.23 3.93 8.77
CA VAL A 182 -10.71 3.68 10.11
C VAL A 182 -9.58 2.66 10.11
N TRP A 183 -8.79 2.69 11.18
CA TRP A 183 -7.69 1.76 11.43
C TRP A 183 -8.13 0.60 12.32
N CYS A 184 -7.59 -0.60 12.08
CA CYS A 184 -7.71 -1.78 12.92
C CYS A 184 -6.30 -2.34 13.21
N ASP A 185 -5.79 -2.18 14.42
CA ASP A 185 -4.43 -2.63 14.77
C ASP A 185 -4.35 -4.14 15.01
N GLU A 186 -5.44 -4.76 15.43
CA GLU A 186 -5.54 -6.20 15.67
C GLU A 186 -5.55 -7.02 14.38
N SER A 187 -6.06 -6.45 13.28
CA SER A 187 -5.99 -7.09 11.98
C SER A 187 -4.59 -6.95 11.40
N ALA A 188 -3.73 -7.91 11.70
CA ALA A 188 -2.34 -7.89 11.29
C ALA A 188 -2.05 -8.88 10.15
N ILE A 189 -1.16 -8.48 9.25
CA ILE A 189 -0.53 -9.32 8.24
C ILE A 189 0.99 -9.22 8.37
N THR A 190 1.70 -10.28 8.00
CA THR A 190 3.17 -10.28 7.87
C THR A 190 3.58 -10.09 6.42
N ASP A 191 4.39 -9.05 6.16
CA ASP A 191 5.10 -8.78 4.90
C ASP A 191 6.53 -9.34 5.06
N LEU A 192 6.85 -10.42 4.34
CA LEU A 192 8.19 -11.02 4.35
C LEU A 192 9.13 -10.24 3.45
N VAL A 193 10.05 -9.49 4.07
CA VAL A 193 11.07 -8.72 3.35
C VAL A 193 12.18 -9.65 2.86
N PRO A 194 12.32 -9.90 1.55
CA PRO A 194 13.34 -10.77 1.01
C PRO A 194 14.74 -10.12 1.04
N LEU A 195 15.79 -10.93 0.94
CA LEU A 195 17.19 -10.48 1.11
C LEU A 195 17.60 -9.36 0.14
N ASP A 196 17.11 -9.37 -1.08
CA ASP A 196 17.39 -8.34 -2.08
C ASP A 196 16.79 -6.97 -1.71
N ARG A 197 15.68 -6.96 -0.95
CA ARG A 197 15.05 -5.76 -0.38
C ARG A 197 15.72 -5.30 0.92
N MET A 198 16.54 -6.13 1.58
CA MET A 198 17.25 -5.84 2.83
C MET A 198 18.59 -5.12 2.60
N THR A 199 18.69 -4.24 1.62
CA THR A 199 19.91 -3.52 1.27
C THR A 199 19.76 -2.02 1.42
N ARG A 200 20.88 -1.31 1.76
CA ARG A 200 20.90 0.16 1.84
C ARG A 200 20.46 0.79 0.51
N ARG A 201 20.90 0.20 -0.62
CA ARG A 201 20.53 0.67 -1.97
C ARG A 201 19.02 0.60 -2.17
N TRP A 202 18.40 -0.51 -1.79
CA TRP A 202 16.96 -0.71 -1.98
C TRP A 202 16.15 0.29 -1.16
N VAL A 203 16.43 0.44 0.15
CA VAL A 203 15.67 1.37 1.02
C VAL A 203 15.82 2.83 0.62
N LEU A 204 17.00 3.22 0.09
CA LEU A 204 17.22 4.57 -0.41
C LEU A 204 16.46 4.80 -1.73
N LYS A 205 16.49 3.82 -2.64
CA LYS A 205 15.69 3.86 -3.87
C LYS A 205 14.19 3.92 -3.56
N ARG A 206 13.72 3.16 -2.57
CA ARG A 206 12.34 3.21 -2.08
C ARG A 206 12.00 4.58 -1.49
N ALA A 207 12.93 5.20 -0.73
CA ALA A 207 12.74 6.56 -0.23
C ALA A 207 12.61 7.59 -1.35
N TRP A 208 13.37 7.44 -2.43
CA TRP A 208 13.23 8.24 -3.66
C TRP A 208 11.86 8.05 -4.28
N SER A 209 11.45 6.81 -4.54
CA SER A 209 10.13 6.45 -5.09
C SER A 209 9.00 7.10 -4.29
N HIS A 210 9.02 6.95 -2.96
CA HIS A 210 8.03 7.59 -2.08
C HIS A 210 8.03 9.13 -2.16
N GLY A 211 9.20 9.76 -2.36
CA GLY A 211 9.30 11.20 -2.58
C GLY A 211 8.69 11.62 -3.91
N ASN A 212 8.99 10.88 -4.97
CA ASN A 212 8.47 11.08 -6.31
C ASN A 212 6.94 10.96 -6.34
N SER A 213 6.41 9.83 -5.89
CA SER A 213 4.95 9.57 -5.84
C SER A 213 4.23 10.63 -4.99
N ALA A 214 4.79 11.05 -3.86
CA ALA A 214 4.17 12.09 -3.02
C ALA A 214 4.01 13.43 -3.75
N SER A 215 4.97 13.82 -4.61
CA SER A 215 4.89 15.04 -5.42
C SER A 215 3.91 14.88 -6.59
N VAL A 216 3.96 13.76 -7.30
CA VAL A 216 3.04 13.45 -8.41
C VAL A 216 1.60 13.49 -7.91
N LEU A 217 1.30 12.80 -6.82
CA LEU A 217 -0.04 12.75 -6.23
C LEU A 217 -0.51 14.12 -5.72
N ARG A 218 0.36 14.89 -5.08
CA ARG A 218 0.03 16.26 -4.63
C ARG A 218 -0.38 17.15 -5.79
N ILE A 219 0.37 17.08 -6.91
CA ILE A 219 0.08 17.88 -8.10
C ILE A 219 -1.24 17.40 -8.73
N ARG A 220 -1.45 16.10 -8.84
CA ARG A 220 -2.67 15.51 -9.40
C ARG A 220 -3.92 15.91 -8.59
N LEU A 221 -3.85 15.80 -7.26
CA LEU A 221 -4.95 16.14 -6.36
C LEU A 221 -5.23 17.65 -6.25
N SER A 222 -4.34 18.50 -6.76
CA SER A 222 -4.54 19.95 -6.73
C SER A 222 -5.60 20.48 -7.71
N GLY A 223 -6.06 19.66 -8.68
CA GLY A 223 -7.11 20.02 -9.64
C GLY A 223 -6.66 20.94 -10.78
N GLY A 224 -5.35 21.14 -10.97
CA GLY A 224 -4.80 21.90 -12.12
C GLY A 224 -4.63 23.41 -11.88
N GLY A 225 -4.30 24.16 -12.94
CA GLY A 225 -4.14 25.62 -12.93
C GLY A 225 -3.08 26.12 -11.92
N LEU A 226 -3.35 27.27 -11.29
CA LEU A 226 -2.46 27.88 -10.30
C LEU A 226 -2.21 26.99 -9.08
N LYS A 227 -3.18 26.16 -8.68
CA LYS A 227 -3.01 25.19 -7.58
C LYS A 227 -1.96 24.14 -7.90
N ALA A 228 -1.91 23.66 -9.14
CA ALA A 228 -0.87 22.72 -9.58
C ALA A 228 0.53 23.37 -9.60
N VAL A 229 0.62 24.64 -10.02
CA VAL A 229 1.88 25.41 -9.94
C VAL A 229 2.33 25.54 -8.49
N THR A 230 1.45 25.94 -7.58
CA THR A 230 1.75 26.02 -6.14
C THR A 230 2.17 24.64 -5.58
N ALA A 231 1.48 23.56 -5.96
CA ALA A 231 1.84 22.20 -5.55
C ALA A 231 3.23 21.78 -6.05
N ARG A 232 3.63 22.18 -7.27
CA ARG A 232 4.98 21.97 -7.81
C ARG A 232 6.03 22.73 -7.01
N ILE A 233 5.82 24.04 -6.81
CA ILE A 233 6.74 24.89 -6.05
C ILE A 233 6.92 24.35 -4.63
N THR A 234 5.85 24.04 -3.92
CA THR A 234 5.91 23.50 -2.55
C THR A 234 6.61 22.14 -2.51
N SER A 235 6.47 21.31 -3.55
CA SER A 235 7.18 20.03 -3.65
C SER A 235 8.68 20.23 -3.90
N VAL A 236 9.07 21.18 -4.76
CA VAL A 236 10.48 21.52 -5.01
C VAL A 236 11.14 22.10 -3.75
N VAL A 237 10.51 23.10 -3.14
CA VAL A 237 11.01 23.73 -1.90
C VAL A 237 11.10 22.71 -0.77
N GLY A 238 10.05 21.94 -0.54
CA GLY A 238 10.04 20.87 0.47
C GLY A 238 11.06 19.77 0.21
N GLY A 239 11.33 19.45 -1.06
CA GLY A 239 12.38 18.53 -1.48
C GLY A 239 13.78 19.11 -1.20
N ALA A 240 14.05 20.35 -1.59
CA ALA A 240 15.32 21.05 -1.36
C ALA A 240 15.63 21.15 0.15
N VAL A 241 14.66 21.56 0.96
CA VAL A 241 14.82 21.61 2.43
C VAL A 241 15.18 20.22 3.00
N ARG A 242 14.52 19.14 2.51
CA ARG A 242 14.85 17.77 2.95
C ARG A 242 16.26 17.34 2.53
N ILE A 243 16.71 17.73 1.34
CA ILE A 243 18.08 17.44 0.86
C ILE A 243 19.09 18.12 1.77
N VAL A 244 18.96 19.42 2.02
CA VAL A 244 19.88 20.17 2.84
C VAL A 244 19.89 19.67 4.30
N ALA A 245 18.72 19.60 4.94
CA ALA A 245 18.62 19.11 6.32
C ALA A 245 19.06 17.64 6.45
N GLY A 246 18.79 16.83 5.44
CA GLY A 246 19.23 15.44 5.38
C GLY A 246 20.74 15.31 5.26
N ALA A 247 21.37 16.12 4.41
CA ALA A 247 22.84 16.15 4.24
C ALA A 247 23.55 16.60 5.52
N LEU A 248 23.05 17.66 6.16
CA LEU A 248 23.58 18.14 7.45
C LEU A 248 23.46 17.05 8.54
N ARG A 249 22.29 16.39 8.63
CA ARG A 249 22.08 15.30 9.56
C ARG A 249 22.98 14.09 9.28
N TRP A 250 23.18 13.76 8.01
CA TRP A 250 24.10 12.69 7.60
C TRP A 250 25.54 13.01 7.98
N ALA A 251 26.01 14.23 7.69
CA ALA A 251 27.35 14.70 8.05
C ALA A 251 27.55 14.68 9.58
N PHE A 252 26.57 15.15 10.36
CA PHE A 252 26.58 15.04 11.82
C PHE A 252 26.70 13.58 12.27
N GLY A 253 25.94 12.67 11.62
CA GLY A 253 26.02 11.22 11.89
C GLY A 253 27.39 10.61 11.55
N MET A 254 28.09 11.13 10.53
CA MET A 254 29.46 10.71 10.20
C MET A 254 30.44 11.15 11.29
N ILE A 255 30.34 12.39 11.74
CA ILE A 255 31.22 12.95 12.79
C ILE A 255 31.00 12.21 14.13
N THR A 256 29.75 12.00 14.51
CA THR A 256 29.36 11.35 15.78
C THR A 256 29.35 9.83 15.72
N ARG A 257 29.64 9.23 14.56
CA ARG A 257 29.54 7.78 14.29
C ARG A 257 28.16 7.20 14.57
N SER A 258 27.11 8.00 14.56
CA SER A 258 25.73 7.58 14.83
C SER A 258 25.08 7.02 13.57
N LEU A 259 24.86 5.70 13.52
CA LEU A 259 24.17 5.02 12.42
C LEU A 259 22.76 5.59 12.20
N ARG A 260 22.07 5.95 13.30
CA ARG A 260 20.73 6.55 13.24
C ARG A 260 20.71 7.86 12.47
N HIS A 261 21.67 8.76 12.72
CA HIS A 261 21.74 10.03 12.01
C HIS A 261 22.17 9.85 10.57
N GLN A 262 23.12 8.95 10.29
CA GLN A 262 23.54 8.60 8.94
C GLN A 262 22.36 8.07 8.11
N ALA A 263 21.66 7.05 8.60
CA ALA A 263 20.58 6.40 7.89
C ALA A 263 19.39 7.35 7.62
N ARG A 264 18.94 8.07 8.65
CA ARG A 264 17.82 9.01 8.52
C ARG A 264 18.18 10.23 7.70
N GLY A 265 19.43 10.70 7.74
CA GLY A 265 19.95 11.75 6.89
C GLY A 265 19.94 11.35 5.42
N ALA A 266 20.52 10.20 5.10
CA ALA A 266 20.53 9.64 3.74
C ALA A 266 19.09 9.43 3.20
N ARG A 267 18.18 8.86 4.02
CA ARG A 267 16.76 8.72 3.66
C ARG A 267 16.11 10.05 3.29
N ALA A 268 16.40 11.12 4.07
CA ALA A 268 15.83 12.45 3.81
C ALA A 268 16.34 13.04 2.49
N VAL A 269 17.64 12.89 2.19
CA VAL A 269 18.25 13.34 0.92
C VAL A 269 17.57 12.64 -0.27
N TRP A 270 17.50 11.32 -0.24
CA TRP A 270 16.91 10.55 -1.33
C TRP A 270 15.43 10.85 -1.52
N ARG A 271 14.67 10.95 -0.43
CA ARG A 271 13.25 11.32 -0.50
C ARG A 271 13.05 12.74 -1.04
N GLY A 272 13.92 13.68 -0.63
CA GLY A 272 13.91 15.04 -1.16
C GLY A 272 14.20 15.10 -2.66
N GLY A 273 15.20 14.35 -3.12
CA GLY A 273 15.50 14.21 -4.55
C GLY A 273 14.33 13.64 -5.35
N GLY A 274 13.67 12.61 -4.83
CA GLY A 274 12.44 12.07 -5.41
C GLY A 274 11.32 13.11 -5.50
N MET A 275 11.15 13.94 -4.47
CA MET A 275 10.15 15.03 -4.49
C MET A 275 10.42 16.05 -5.60
N VAL A 276 11.67 16.46 -5.77
CA VAL A 276 12.07 17.39 -6.83
C VAL A 276 11.83 16.76 -8.21
N SER A 277 12.25 15.51 -8.39
CA SER A 277 12.03 14.74 -9.63
C SER A 277 10.55 14.63 -10.00
N GLY A 278 9.68 14.26 -9.05
CA GLY A 278 8.23 14.18 -9.28
C GLY A 278 7.60 15.55 -9.58
N ALA A 279 8.08 16.62 -8.94
CA ALA A 279 7.64 17.97 -9.25
C ALA A 279 8.07 18.43 -10.66
N ALA A 280 9.19 17.92 -11.17
CA ALA A 280 9.63 18.16 -12.55
C ALA A 280 8.84 17.33 -13.60
N GLY A 281 7.90 16.47 -13.16
CA GLY A 281 7.05 15.68 -14.06
C GLY A 281 7.61 14.29 -14.38
N VAL A 282 8.71 13.88 -13.76
CA VAL A 282 9.22 12.52 -13.92
C VAL A 282 8.41 11.58 -13.04
N VAL A 283 7.75 10.58 -13.64
CA VAL A 283 7.05 9.51 -12.92
C VAL A 283 7.96 8.30 -12.85
N TYR A 284 8.35 7.93 -11.64
CA TYR A 284 9.20 6.76 -11.43
C TYR A 284 8.35 5.48 -11.44
N GLN A 285 8.66 4.55 -12.35
CA GLN A 285 7.98 3.26 -12.43
C GLN A 285 8.69 2.23 -11.55
N GLU A 286 8.09 1.91 -10.41
CA GLU A 286 8.65 0.98 -9.44
C GLU A 286 8.39 -0.48 -9.83
N TYR A 287 7.24 -0.74 -10.44
CA TYR A 287 6.74 -2.07 -10.80
C TYR A 287 6.86 -2.36 -12.32
N ALA A 288 7.63 -1.56 -13.06
CA ALA A 288 7.91 -1.90 -14.46
C ALA A 288 8.54 -3.28 -14.54
N ARG A 289 7.93 -4.20 -15.28
CA ARG A 289 8.54 -5.51 -15.57
C ARG A 289 9.89 -5.24 -16.23
N LYS A 290 10.95 -5.78 -15.67
CA LYS A 290 12.21 -5.87 -16.40
C LYS A 290 11.93 -6.86 -17.52
N ASP A 291 12.01 -6.40 -18.76
CA ASP A 291 12.05 -7.32 -19.87
C ASP A 291 13.13 -8.36 -19.56
N VAL A 292 12.72 -9.61 -19.42
CA VAL A 292 13.65 -10.73 -19.39
C VAL A 292 14.12 -10.85 -20.83
N THR A 293 15.09 -9.99 -21.20
CA THR A 293 15.86 -10.22 -22.43
C THR A 293 16.66 -11.49 -22.20
N ALA A 294 16.34 -12.46 -23.04
CA ALA A 294 16.91 -13.79 -23.17
C ALA A 294 18.45 -13.79 -23.19
#